data_3fd59651cf19d7093fcd7de0d16fd838
#
_entry.id   3fd59651cf19d7093fcd7de0d16fd838
#
_cell.length_a   1.000
_cell.length_b   1.000
_cell.length_c   1.000
_cell.angle_alpha   90.00
_cell.angle_beta   90.00
_cell.angle_gamma   90.00
#
_symmetry.space_group_name_H-M   'P 1'
#
loop_
_entity.id
_entity.type
_entity.pdbx_description
1 polymer ?
#
loop_
_entity_poly.entity_id
_entity_poly.type
_entity_poly.pdbx_seq_one_letter_code
_entity_poly.pdbx_strand_id
1 'polypeptide(L)'
;YVAAKTSIPWLEIIFYVAMLGSIGMLFMSMYRGGAGGGIMNVGRAKVKDQQENQRKATFADVAGADEEKAELQEVVEFLKAPNKFNSLGARIPHGVLLVGPPGTGKTLLARACAGEAGVPFYAISGSDFVEMYVGVGASRVRDLFEKAKKTMPSIIFIDEIDAVGRQRGAGLGGGHDEREQTLNQLLVEMDGFDAN
;
A
#
# COMPACT_ATOMS: atom_id res chain seq x y z
N TYR A 1 -75.88 -34.65 7.56
CA TYR A 1 -74.73 -34.00 8.14
C TYR A 1 -73.47 -34.71 7.62
N VAL A 2 -72.78 -34.08 6.67
CA VAL A 2 -71.50 -34.57 6.16
C VAL A 2 -70.42 -33.93 7.01
N ALA A 3 -69.74 -34.72 7.80
CA ALA A 3 -68.60 -34.26 8.58
C ALA A 3 -67.44 -33.92 7.63
N ALA A 4 -67.01 -32.65 7.59
CA ALA A 4 -65.82 -32.19 6.87
C ALA A 4 -64.59 -32.81 7.53
N LYS A 5 -63.92 -33.69 6.80
CA LYS A 5 -62.67 -34.30 7.21
C LYS A 5 -61.56 -33.22 7.06
N THR A 6 -61.23 -32.56 8.16
CA THR A 6 -60.09 -31.66 8.22
C THR A 6 -58.80 -32.47 8.11
N SER A 7 -58.33 -32.68 6.88
CA SER A 7 -56.96 -33.18 6.65
C SER A 7 -55.99 -32.06 6.94
N ILE A 8 -55.19 -32.19 7.99
CA ILE A 8 -54.13 -31.27 8.28
C ILE A 8 -53.17 -31.33 7.07
N PRO A 9 -52.89 -30.19 6.41
CA PRO A 9 -52.07 -30.20 5.20
C PRO A 9 -50.59 -30.36 5.59
N TRP A 10 -50.19 -31.56 5.95
CA TRP A 10 -48.81 -31.89 6.34
C TRP A 10 -47.79 -31.50 5.28
N LEU A 11 -48.14 -31.54 4.01
CA LEU A 11 -47.30 -31.08 2.91
C LEU A 11 -47.03 -29.60 2.94
N GLU A 12 -48.02 -28.78 3.28
CA GLU A 12 -47.83 -27.32 3.41
C GLU A 12 -46.98 -27.00 4.63
N ILE A 13 -47.18 -27.69 5.74
CA ILE A 13 -46.36 -27.49 6.95
C ILE A 13 -44.88 -27.83 6.69
N ILE A 14 -44.63 -28.96 6.01
CA ILE A 14 -43.27 -29.35 5.64
C ILE A 14 -42.62 -28.34 4.71
N PHE A 15 -43.39 -27.79 3.75
CA PHE A 15 -42.91 -26.78 2.82
C PHE A 15 -42.54 -25.47 3.56
N TYR A 16 -43.33 -24.98 4.49
CA TYR A 16 -43.04 -23.80 5.28
C TYR A 16 -41.85 -23.98 6.22
N VAL A 17 -41.70 -25.16 6.84
CA VAL A 17 -40.56 -25.50 7.69
C VAL A 17 -39.26 -25.55 6.86
N ALA A 18 -39.28 -26.15 5.66
CA ALA A 18 -38.17 -26.21 4.76
C ALA A 18 -37.76 -24.81 4.24
N MET A 19 -38.76 -23.98 3.94
CA MET A 19 -38.53 -22.58 3.51
C MET A 19 -37.92 -21.75 4.64
N LEU A 20 -38.42 -21.82 5.86
CA LEU A 20 -37.86 -21.13 7.04
C LEU A 20 -36.45 -21.66 7.37
N GLY A 21 -36.22 -22.97 7.24
CA GLY A 21 -34.90 -23.57 7.43
C GLY A 21 -33.88 -23.07 6.39
N SER A 22 -34.27 -22.94 5.12
CA SER A 22 -33.41 -22.46 4.07
C SER A 22 -33.09 -20.97 4.23
N ILE A 23 -34.06 -20.15 4.66
CA ILE A 23 -33.86 -18.72 4.99
C ILE A 23 -32.92 -18.58 6.20
N GLY A 24 -33.12 -19.40 7.24
CA GLY A 24 -32.25 -19.44 8.42
C GLY A 24 -30.82 -19.84 8.07
N MET A 25 -30.64 -20.79 7.16
CA MET A 25 -29.34 -21.26 6.69
C MET A 25 -28.62 -20.18 5.84
N LEU A 26 -29.38 -19.45 5.01
CA LEU A 26 -28.87 -18.28 4.27
C LEU A 26 -28.44 -17.15 5.22
N PHE A 27 -29.25 -16.87 6.24
CA PHE A 27 -28.94 -15.86 7.26
C PHE A 27 -27.71 -16.26 8.09
N MET A 28 -27.61 -17.53 8.47
CA MET A 28 -26.47 -18.07 9.22
C MET A 28 -25.19 -18.16 8.36
N SER A 29 -25.33 -18.43 7.06
CA SER A 29 -24.23 -18.33 6.07
C SER A 29 -23.75 -16.90 5.90
N MET A 30 -24.66 -15.94 5.91
CA MET A 30 -24.35 -14.51 5.85
C MET A 30 -23.68 -13.99 7.15
N TYR A 31 -24.05 -14.57 8.30
CA TYR A 31 -23.44 -14.25 9.60
C TYR A 31 -22.11 -14.99 9.84
N ARG A 32 -21.96 -16.26 9.36
CA ARG A 32 -20.74 -17.06 9.49
C ARG A 32 -19.73 -16.85 8.38
N GLY A 33 -20.20 -16.57 7.17
CA GLY A 33 -19.36 -16.09 6.07
C GLY A 33 -19.29 -14.61 6.20
N GLY A 34 -18.34 -14.10 7.00
CA GLY A 34 -18.13 -12.68 7.15
C GLY A 34 -18.10 -12.01 5.77
N ALA A 35 -19.21 -11.40 5.38
CA ALA A 35 -19.36 -10.58 4.18
C ALA A 35 -18.57 -9.26 4.28
N GLY A 36 -17.43 -9.31 4.95
CA GLY A 36 -16.49 -8.19 5.12
C GLY A 36 -15.22 -8.30 4.27
N GLY A 37 -14.97 -9.43 3.59
CA GLY A 37 -13.69 -9.69 2.93
C GLY A 37 -13.54 -9.15 1.50
N GLY A 38 -14.62 -8.89 0.78
CA GLY A 38 -14.57 -8.60 -0.66
C GLY A 38 -14.58 -7.12 -1.04
N ILE A 39 -15.30 -6.29 -0.32
CA ILE A 39 -15.53 -4.89 -0.71
C ILE A 39 -14.57 -3.92 0.04
N MET A 40 -14.11 -4.28 1.24
CA MET A 40 -13.15 -3.44 2.01
C MET A 40 -11.69 -3.55 1.55
N ASN A 41 -11.34 -4.46 0.64
CA ASN A 41 -9.97 -4.59 0.14
C ASN A 41 -9.67 -3.82 -1.16
N VAL A 42 -10.62 -3.09 -1.72
CA VAL A 42 -10.43 -2.34 -2.97
C VAL A 42 -9.46 -1.15 -2.80
N GLY A 43 -9.29 -0.64 -1.59
CA GLY A 43 -8.40 0.48 -1.30
C GLY A 43 -7.02 0.12 -0.71
N ARG A 44 -6.78 -1.16 -0.36
CA ARG A 44 -5.49 -1.52 0.25
C ARG A 44 -4.39 -1.62 -0.80
N ALA A 45 -3.33 -0.84 -0.61
CA ALA A 45 -2.14 -0.95 -1.43
C ALA A 45 -1.59 -2.38 -1.37
N LYS A 46 -1.46 -3.03 -2.53
CA LYS A 46 -0.64 -4.25 -2.67
C LYS A 46 0.84 -3.85 -2.59
N VAL A 47 1.27 -3.40 -1.43
CA VAL A 47 2.70 -3.18 -1.18
C VAL A 47 3.37 -4.54 -1.31
N LYS A 48 4.27 -4.67 -2.27
CA LYS A 48 5.11 -5.87 -2.37
C LYS A 48 6.03 -5.89 -1.15
N ASP A 49 5.58 -6.58 -0.12
CA ASP A 49 6.38 -6.88 1.06
C ASP A 49 7.49 -7.85 0.63
N GLN A 50 8.66 -7.33 0.35
CA GLN A 50 9.81 -8.16 -0.03
C GLN A 50 10.58 -8.69 1.19
N GLN A 51 9.98 -8.62 2.38
CA GLN A 51 10.68 -8.95 3.62
C GLN A 51 10.96 -10.43 3.86
N GLU A 52 10.24 -11.37 3.24
CA GLU A 52 10.28 -12.73 3.81
C GLU A 52 11.22 -13.73 3.14
N ASN A 53 11.70 -13.56 1.89
CA ASN A 53 12.51 -14.65 1.28
C ASN A 53 13.50 -14.25 0.18
N GLN A 54 13.88 -12.99 0.00
CA GLN A 54 14.90 -12.63 -0.97
C GLN A 54 16.21 -12.24 -0.25
N ARG A 55 17.33 -12.81 -0.72
CA ARG A 55 18.67 -12.35 -0.37
C ARG A 55 18.70 -10.82 -0.42
N LYS A 56 19.02 -10.18 0.69
CA LYS A 56 19.10 -8.72 0.77
C LYS A 56 20.17 -8.26 -0.22
N ALA A 57 19.77 -7.45 -1.20
CA ALA A 57 20.73 -6.83 -2.09
C ALA A 57 21.62 -5.88 -1.29
N THR A 58 22.89 -5.81 -1.60
CA THR A 58 23.88 -4.91 -0.99
C THR A 58 24.57 -4.09 -2.07
N PHE A 59 25.38 -3.10 -1.71
CA PHE A 59 26.16 -2.33 -2.68
C PHE A 59 27.15 -3.20 -3.48
N ALA A 60 27.53 -4.36 -2.98
CA ALA A 60 28.34 -5.32 -3.72
C ALA A 60 27.62 -5.93 -4.93
N ASP A 61 26.27 -5.96 -4.91
CA ASP A 61 25.44 -6.47 -6.00
C ASP A 61 25.21 -5.41 -7.10
N VAL A 62 25.62 -4.15 -6.86
CA VAL A 62 25.48 -3.03 -7.81
C VAL A 62 26.80 -2.80 -8.51
N ALA A 63 26.84 -3.04 -9.81
CA ALA A 63 28.03 -2.78 -10.64
C ALA A 63 28.11 -1.29 -11.00
N GLY A 64 29.29 -0.68 -10.90
CA GLY A 64 29.50 0.75 -11.16
C GLY A 64 28.77 1.65 -10.14
N ALA A 65 28.44 2.87 -10.54
CA ALA A 65 27.75 3.86 -9.71
C ALA A 65 28.48 4.17 -8.39
N ASP A 66 29.80 4.34 -8.46
CA ASP A 66 30.64 4.45 -7.25
C ASP A 66 30.42 5.80 -6.55
N GLU A 67 30.14 6.86 -7.29
CA GLU A 67 29.82 8.18 -6.74
C GLU A 67 28.45 8.15 -6.03
N GLU A 68 27.44 7.59 -6.67
CA GLU A 68 26.09 7.47 -6.11
C GLU A 68 26.06 6.56 -4.89
N LYS A 69 26.87 5.50 -4.88
CA LYS A 69 27.04 4.62 -3.70
C LYS A 69 27.67 5.39 -2.55
N ALA A 70 28.69 6.23 -2.81
CA ALA A 70 29.33 7.01 -1.78
C ALA A 70 28.36 8.02 -1.15
N GLU A 71 27.53 8.69 -1.96
CA GLU A 71 26.48 9.59 -1.45
C GLU A 71 25.43 8.85 -0.63
N LEU A 72 24.99 7.68 -1.09
CA LEU A 72 24.02 6.87 -0.37
C LEU A 72 24.59 6.21 0.89
N GLN A 73 25.91 6.10 1.01
CA GLN A 73 26.57 5.60 2.22
C GLN A 73 26.27 6.47 3.44
N GLU A 74 26.15 7.80 3.27
CA GLU A 74 25.74 8.71 4.34
C GLU A 74 24.32 8.39 4.83
N VAL A 75 23.40 8.11 3.89
CA VAL A 75 22.03 7.70 4.22
C VAL A 75 22.01 6.37 4.97
N VAL A 76 22.84 5.41 4.54
CA VAL A 76 22.98 4.12 5.21
C VAL A 76 23.49 4.29 6.65
N GLU A 77 24.52 5.11 6.84
CA GLU A 77 25.06 5.39 8.18
C GLU A 77 24.04 6.05 9.09
N PHE A 78 23.27 6.98 8.55
CA PHE A 78 22.16 7.59 9.28
C PHE A 78 21.12 6.55 9.71
N LEU A 79 20.65 5.71 8.78
CA LEU A 79 19.64 4.67 9.06
C LEU A 79 20.14 3.65 10.09
N LYS A 80 21.45 3.37 10.13
CA LYS A 80 22.08 2.50 11.14
C LYS A 80 22.18 3.15 12.52
N ALA A 81 22.41 4.45 12.59
CA ALA A 81 22.68 5.14 13.86
C ALA A 81 22.07 6.56 13.91
N PRO A 82 20.73 6.71 13.84
CA PRO A 82 20.07 8.02 13.76
C PRO A 82 20.40 8.93 14.96
N ASN A 83 20.53 8.36 16.16
CA ASN A 83 20.83 9.13 17.38
C ASN A 83 22.16 9.86 17.34
N LYS A 84 23.17 9.31 16.64
CA LYS A 84 24.47 9.95 16.48
C LYS A 84 24.37 11.26 15.69
N PHE A 85 23.57 11.26 14.63
CA PHE A 85 23.38 12.43 13.78
C PHE A 85 22.52 13.49 14.47
N ASN A 86 21.47 13.08 15.16
CA ASN A 86 20.61 13.96 15.95
C ASN A 86 21.39 14.70 17.04
N SER A 87 22.32 14.05 17.73
CA SER A 87 23.15 14.66 18.77
C SER A 87 24.13 15.70 18.21
N LEU A 88 24.48 15.63 16.93
CA LEU A 88 25.35 16.57 16.22
C LEU A 88 24.58 17.73 15.58
N GLY A 89 23.24 17.75 15.70
CA GLY A 89 22.39 18.74 15.05
C GLY A 89 22.41 18.67 13.51
N ALA A 90 22.81 17.53 12.94
CA ALA A 90 22.81 17.32 11.51
C ALA A 90 21.37 17.27 10.98
N ARG A 91 21.10 18.02 9.92
CA ARG A 91 19.85 17.89 9.17
C ARG A 91 19.94 16.67 8.27
N ILE A 92 19.05 15.73 8.48
CA ILE A 92 18.98 14.50 7.72
C ILE A 92 18.13 14.74 6.49
N PRO A 93 18.54 14.27 5.31
CA PRO A 93 17.69 14.32 4.13
C PRO A 93 16.50 13.36 4.33
N HIS A 94 15.27 13.86 4.30
CA HIS A 94 14.06 13.06 4.40
C HIS A 94 13.72 12.32 3.11
N GLY A 95 14.39 12.66 2.00
CA GLY A 95 14.21 12.00 0.72
C GLY A 95 15.41 12.16 -0.20
N VAL A 96 15.59 11.17 -1.06
CA VAL A 96 16.60 11.13 -2.12
C VAL A 96 15.91 10.94 -3.45
N LEU A 97 16.24 11.78 -4.43
CA LEU A 97 15.72 11.66 -5.79
C LEU A 97 16.76 10.96 -6.68
N LEU A 98 16.41 9.78 -7.18
CA LEU A 98 17.24 9.05 -8.15
C LEU A 98 16.80 9.39 -9.57
N VAL A 99 17.64 10.10 -10.32
CA VAL A 99 17.39 10.56 -11.69
C VAL A 99 18.27 9.79 -12.66
N GLY A 100 17.73 9.37 -13.79
CA GLY A 100 18.49 8.69 -14.83
C GLY A 100 17.59 7.95 -15.83
N PRO A 101 18.15 7.49 -16.98
CA PRO A 101 17.42 6.74 -17.98
C PRO A 101 16.84 5.42 -17.43
N PRO A 102 15.84 4.84 -18.10
CA PRO A 102 15.36 3.52 -17.73
C PRO A 102 16.49 2.47 -17.86
N GLY A 103 16.47 1.47 -16.98
CA GLY A 103 17.45 0.37 -17.00
C GLY A 103 18.81 0.66 -16.34
N THR A 104 19.04 1.84 -15.76
CA THR A 104 20.29 2.20 -15.08
C THR A 104 20.46 1.59 -13.68
N GLY A 105 19.46 0.85 -13.19
CA GLY A 105 19.55 0.16 -11.91
C GLY A 105 19.10 0.97 -10.68
N LYS A 106 18.38 2.07 -10.85
CA LYS A 106 17.88 2.91 -9.75
C LYS A 106 17.17 2.13 -8.65
N THR A 107 16.25 1.25 -9.04
CA THR A 107 15.49 0.39 -8.09
C THR A 107 16.42 -0.60 -7.36
N LEU A 108 17.44 -1.13 -8.06
CA LEU A 108 18.43 -2.01 -7.45
C LEU A 108 19.30 -1.26 -6.44
N LEU A 109 19.72 -0.05 -6.78
CA LEU A 109 20.53 0.82 -5.92
C LEU A 109 19.76 1.19 -4.62
N ALA A 110 18.50 1.57 -4.73
CA ALA A 110 17.65 1.88 -3.57
C ALA A 110 17.44 0.64 -2.68
N ARG A 111 17.25 -0.54 -3.30
CA ARG A 111 17.14 -1.81 -2.56
C ARG A 111 18.46 -2.19 -1.88
N ALA A 112 19.58 -1.95 -2.54
CA ALA A 112 20.92 -2.20 -1.98
C ALA A 112 21.17 -1.28 -0.77
N CYS A 113 20.77 -0.03 -0.82
CA CYS A 113 20.82 0.91 0.29
C CYS A 113 20.06 0.38 1.52
N ALA A 114 18.83 -0.11 1.33
CA ALA A 114 18.04 -0.70 2.41
C ALA A 114 18.68 -1.99 2.97
N GLY A 115 19.21 -2.83 2.11
CA GLY A 115 19.91 -4.06 2.51
C GLY A 115 21.19 -3.79 3.28
N GLU A 116 21.96 -2.79 2.84
CA GLU A 116 23.16 -2.33 3.52
C GLU A 116 22.87 -1.73 4.89
N ALA A 117 21.79 -0.95 4.99
CA ALA A 117 21.30 -0.38 6.25
C ALA A 117 20.63 -1.43 7.16
N GLY A 118 20.19 -2.56 6.61
CA GLY A 118 19.48 -3.60 7.35
C GLY A 118 18.03 -3.25 7.69
N VAL A 119 17.44 -2.26 7.00
CA VAL A 119 16.09 -1.74 7.27
C VAL A 119 15.06 -2.30 6.29
N PRO A 120 13.75 -2.28 6.64
CA PRO A 120 12.65 -2.62 5.75
C PRO A 120 12.62 -1.75 4.47
N PHE A 121 12.27 -2.38 3.35
CA PHE A 121 12.15 -1.75 2.05
C PHE A 121 10.73 -1.93 1.48
N TYR A 122 10.04 -0.83 1.28
CA TYR A 122 8.69 -0.77 0.71
C TYR A 122 8.75 -0.16 -0.68
N ALA A 123 8.45 -0.94 -1.72
CA ALA A 123 8.45 -0.48 -3.09
C ALA A 123 7.01 -0.41 -3.64
N ILE A 124 6.72 0.71 -4.31
CA ILE A 124 5.47 0.93 -5.01
C ILE A 124 5.76 1.70 -6.31
N SER A 125 4.94 1.50 -7.34
CA SER A 125 4.98 2.34 -8.54
C SER A 125 4.08 3.56 -8.38
N GLY A 126 4.50 4.73 -8.86
CA GLY A 126 3.64 5.91 -8.96
C GLY A 126 2.36 5.64 -9.74
N SER A 127 2.40 4.73 -10.72
CA SER A 127 1.22 4.30 -11.46
C SER A 127 0.19 3.56 -10.59
N ASP A 128 0.62 2.89 -9.51
CA ASP A 128 -0.28 2.18 -8.59
C ASP A 128 -1.16 3.14 -7.77
N PHE A 129 -0.77 4.41 -7.70
CA PHE A 129 -1.57 5.45 -7.05
C PHE A 129 -2.62 6.07 -7.97
N VAL A 130 -2.48 5.89 -9.30
CA VAL A 130 -3.38 6.45 -10.30
C VAL A 130 -4.51 5.47 -10.56
N GLU A 131 -5.64 5.68 -9.90
CA GLU A 131 -6.84 4.85 -10.05
C GLU A 131 -7.98 5.66 -10.68
N MET A 132 -9.01 4.95 -11.18
CA MET A 132 -10.21 5.60 -11.75
C MET A 132 -11.17 6.14 -10.66
N TYR A 133 -11.00 5.74 -9.41
CA TYR A 133 -11.89 6.10 -8.31
C TYR A 133 -11.26 7.15 -7.41
N VAL A 134 -11.96 8.25 -7.19
CA VAL A 134 -11.52 9.37 -6.34
C VAL A 134 -11.22 8.90 -4.91
N GLY A 135 -10.05 9.27 -4.40
CA GLY A 135 -9.63 9.00 -3.02
C GLY A 135 -8.95 7.65 -2.78
N VAL A 136 -8.97 6.73 -3.75
CA VAL A 136 -8.29 5.42 -3.62
C VAL A 136 -6.78 5.59 -3.61
N GLY A 137 -6.23 6.42 -4.47
CA GLY A 137 -4.79 6.73 -4.50
C GLY A 137 -4.30 7.34 -3.19
N ALA A 138 -5.01 8.34 -2.68
CA ALA A 138 -4.69 8.98 -1.40
C ALA A 138 -4.77 8.01 -0.21
N SER A 139 -5.71 7.06 -0.23
CA SER A 139 -5.79 6.01 0.80
C SER A 139 -4.60 5.08 0.75
N ARG A 140 -4.16 4.67 -0.45
CA ARG A 140 -2.97 3.82 -0.63
C ARG A 140 -1.70 4.50 -0.15
N VAL A 141 -1.57 5.82 -0.39
CA VAL A 141 -0.45 6.60 0.15
C VAL A 141 -0.43 6.51 1.67
N ARG A 142 -1.56 6.81 2.34
CA ARG A 142 -1.65 6.71 3.80
C ARG A 142 -1.31 5.33 4.34
N ASP A 143 -1.87 4.28 3.76
CA ASP A 143 -1.61 2.89 4.17
C ASP A 143 -0.12 2.52 4.07
N LEU A 144 0.56 2.98 3.00
CA LEU A 144 1.98 2.77 2.80
C LEU A 144 2.82 3.45 3.89
N PHE A 145 2.55 4.73 4.14
CA PHE A 145 3.27 5.50 5.14
C PHE A 145 2.98 5.04 6.57
N GLU A 146 1.74 4.66 6.89
CA GLU A 146 1.42 4.03 8.17
C GLU A 146 2.18 2.73 8.40
N LYS A 147 2.32 1.91 7.35
CA LYS A 147 3.07 0.67 7.42
C LYS A 147 4.55 0.93 7.67
N ALA A 148 5.13 1.90 6.96
CA ALA A 148 6.52 2.31 7.13
C ALA A 148 6.77 2.89 8.52
N LYS A 149 5.87 3.72 9.04
CA LYS A 149 5.93 4.28 10.41
C LYS A 149 5.95 3.19 11.50
N LYS A 150 5.26 2.08 11.29
CA LYS A 150 5.24 0.94 12.25
C LYS A 150 6.55 0.15 12.30
N THR A 151 7.40 0.30 11.29
CA THR A 151 8.65 -0.46 11.12
C THR A 151 9.88 0.44 11.01
N MET A 152 9.82 1.64 11.56
CA MET A 152 10.92 2.59 11.53
C MET A 152 12.18 2.06 12.23
N PRO A 153 13.39 2.36 11.71
CA PRO A 153 13.65 3.05 10.44
C PRO A 153 13.36 2.17 9.22
N SER A 154 12.82 2.74 8.15
CA SER A 154 12.47 2.03 6.91
C SER A 154 12.67 2.91 5.68
N ILE A 155 12.80 2.30 4.49
CA ILE A 155 12.87 3.01 3.22
C ILE A 155 11.59 2.77 2.44
N ILE A 156 10.96 3.87 2.00
CA ILE A 156 9.89 3.87 1.01
C ILE A 156 10.50 4.24 -0.34
N PHE A 157 10.35 3.39 -1.34
CA PHE A 157 10.77 3.65 -2.71
C PHE A 157 9.56 3.79 -3.62
N ILE A 158 9.44 4.94 -4.25
CA ILE A 158 8.37 5.24 -5.21
C ILE A 158 9.01 5.30 -6.59
N ASP A 159 8.76 4.28 -7.41
CA ASP A 159 9.20 4.25 -8.80
C ASP A 159 8.24 5.04 -9.68
N GLU A 160 8.73 5.62 -10.77
CA GLU A 160 7.92 6.38 -11.74
C GLU A 160 7.03 7.46 -11.09
N ILE A 161 7.56 8.22 -10.13
CA ILE A 161 6.81 9.24 -9.39
C ILE A 161 6.18 10.29 -10.32
N ASP A 162 6.74 10.50 -11.51
CA ASP A 162 6.21 11.38 -12.56
C ASP A 162 4.83 10.93 -13.07
N ALA A 163 4.45 9.66 -12.90
CA ALA A 163 3.13 9.19 -13.25
C ALA A 163 2.02 9.89 -12.45
N VAL A 164 2.30 10.25 -11.20
CA VAL A 164 1.36 10.98 -10.32
C VAL A 164 1.33 12.47 -10.70
N GLY A 165 2.49 13.05 -11.06
CA GLY A 165 2.63 14.49 -11.38
C GLY A 165 2.33 14.86 -12.83
N ARG A 166 2.18 13.90 -13.74
CA ARG A 166 2.03 14.19 -15.19
C ARG A 166 0.65 14.77 -15.50
N GLN A 167 0.59 16.03 -15.87
CA GLN A 167 -0.59 16.63 -16.49
C GLN A 167 -0.81 16.01 -17.88
N ARG A 168 -1.85 15.21 -18.04
CA ARG A 168 -2.37 14.90 -19.39
C ARG A 168 -3.32 16.01 -19.77
N GLY A 169 -3.04 16.62 -20.93
CA GLY A 169 -3.69 17.81 -21.45
C GLY A 169 -5.21 17.88 -21.30
N ALA A 170 -5.74 19.08 -21.36
CA ALA A 170 -7.11 19.52 -21.11
C ALA A 170 -8.20 18.56 -21.62
N GLY A 171 -8.49 17.52 -20.86
CA GLY A 171 -9.62 16.62 -21.02
C GLY A 171 -10.61 16.89 -19.88
N LEU A 172 -11.82 17.26 -20.24
CA LEU A 172 -12.97 17.39 -19.33
C LEU A 172 -13.30 16.02 -18.71
N GLY A 173 -12.75 15.72 -17.53
CA GLY A 173 -13.07 14.47 -16.84
C GLY A 173 -12.36 14.30 -15.52
N GLY A 174 -13.04 13.79 -14.50
CA GLY A 174 -12.68 13.67 -13.08
C GLY A 174 -11.39 12.93 -12.70
N GLY A 175 -10.49 12.63 -13.63
CA GLY A 175 -9.18 12.04 -13.34
C GLY A 175 -8.10 13.04 -12.95
N HIS A 176 -8.38 14.35 -13.04
CA HIS A 176 -7.45 15.40 -12.57
C HIS A 176 -7.48 15.55 -11.06
N ASP A 177 -8.67 15.59 -10.48
CA ASP A 177 -8.87 15.83 -9.06
C ASP A 177 -8.26 14.70 -8.22
N GLU A 178 -8.31 13.46 -8.71
CA GLU A 178 -7.79 12.29 -7.99
C GLU A 178 -6.26 12.29 -7.92
N ARG A 179 -5.58 12.63 -9.03
CA ARG A 179 -4.12 12.69 -9.06
C ARG A 179 -3.57 13.82 -8.20
N GLU A 180 -4.22 14.98 -8.26
CA GLU A 180 -3.86 16.12 -7.44
C GLU A 180 -4.08 15.82 -5.95
N GLN A 181 -5.19 15.18 -5.61
CA GLN A 181 -5.46 14.72 -4.24
C GLN A 181 -4.42 13.71 -3.76
N THR A 182 -4.02 12.77 -4.63
CA THR A 182 -3.00 11.77 -4.32
C THR A 182 -1.63 12.40 -4.13
N LEU A 183 -1.24 13.34 -5.01
CA LEU A 183 0.01 14.09 -4.90
C LEU A 183 0.05 14.93 -3.61
N ASN A 184 -1.03 15.63 -3.31
CA ASN A 184 -1.15 16.42 -2.08
C ASN A 184 -1.04 15.53 -0.84
N GLN A 185 -1.68 14.35 -0.85
CA GLN A 185 -1.56 13.40 0.25
C GLN A 185 -0.11 12.88 0.39
N LEU A 186 0.58 12.62 -0.73
CA LEU A 186 1.98 12.21 -0.70
C LEU A 186 2.87 13.28 -0.06
N LEU A 187 2.70 14.53 -0.44
CA LEU A 187 3.44 15.66 0.14
C LEU A 187 3.14 15.81 1.64
N VAL A 188 1.88 15.72 2.05
CA VAL A 188 1.48 15.78 3.47
C VAL A 188 2.13 14.67 4.29
N GLU A 189 2.17 13.43 3.76
CA GLU A 189 2.81 12.32 4.47
C GLU A 189 4.33 12.48 4.54
N MET A 190 4.96 13.04 3.50
CA MET A 190 6.39 13.34 3.49
C MET A 190 6.74 14.45 4.49
N ASP A 191 5.97 15.53 4.54
CA ASP A 191 6.18 16.63 5.48
C ASP A 191 5.86 16.21 6.94
N GLY A 192 4.97 15.24 7.13
CA GLY A 192 4.57 14.75 8.45
C GLY A 192 5.64 13.95 9.20
N PHE A 193 6.83 13.75 8.63
CA PHE A 193 7.99 13.17 9.33
C PHE A 193 8.80 14.20 10.13
N ASP A 194 8.58 15.49 9.92
CA ASP A 194 9.33 16.55 10.61
C ASP A 194 8.84 16.87 12.04
N ALA A 195 7.75 16.27 12.48
CA ALA A 195 7.03 16.69 13.68
C ALA A 195 7.35 15.90 14.97
N ASN A 196 8.36 14.97 14.97
CA ASN A 196 8.70 14.20 16.17
C ASN A 196 10.20 14.05 16.37
#